data_f870cb6033268fea5f779e316741df79
#
_entry.id   f870cb6033268fea5f779e316741df79
#
_cell.length_a   1.000
_cell.length_b   1.000
_cell.length_c   1.000
_cell.angle_alpha   90.00
_cell.angle_beta   90.00
_cell.angle_gamma   90.00
#
_symmetry.space_group_name_H-M   'P 1'
#
loop_
_entity.id
_entity.type
_entity.pdbx_description
1 polymer ?
#
loop_
_entity_poly.entity_id
_entity_poly.type
_entity_poly.pdbx_seq_one_letter_code
_entity_poly.pdbx_strand_id
1 'polypeptide(L)'
;MRLRAGRALAIAVPEEKVAAVQALWQAHTSLPLDNRETPALPVDLKLPGRPAKPLLKPPKNVPTRSPFTQEGLAALLHAVCHIEFNAINLALDAVWRFNHMPDAFYVDWLRVAYEESQHFDMLHRHLQHMGWQYGDFDAHDGLWQMCEKPRTTSLRAWHWCPARSKRAGSMPHH
;
A
#
# COMPACT_ATOMS: atom_id res chain seq x y z
N MET A 1 -6.26 -13.68 10.07
CA MET A 1 -5.42 -12.57 9.56
C MET A 1 -5.79 -12.19 8.14
N ARG A 2 -5.70 -13.06 7.14
CA ARG A 2 -5.89 -12.78 5.69
C ARG A 2 -7.25 -12.16 5.33
N LEU A 3 -8.37 -12.66 5.90
CA LEU A 3 -9.68 -12.06 5.68
C LEU A 3 -9.75 -10.59 6.13
N ARG A 4 -9.10 -10.25 7.25
CA ARG A 4 -9.04 -8.86 7.73
C ARG A 4 -8.20 -7.99 6.81
N ALA A 5 -7.11 -8.51 6.24
CA ALA A 5 -6.31 -7.81 5.23
C ALA A 5 -7.14 -7.49 3.98
N GLY A 6 -7.92 -8.46 3.46
CA GLY A 6 -8.82 -8.23 2.34
C GLY A 6 -9.91 -7.19 2.63
N ARG A 7 -10.48 -7.20 3.84
CA ARG A 7 -11.44 -6.17 4.27
C ARG A 7 -10.78 -4.79 4.38
N ALA A 8 -9.57 -4.69 4.93
CA ALA A 8 -8.82 -3.43 4.98
C ALA A 8 -8.48 -2.92 3.57
N LEU A 9 -8.14 -3.83 2.63
CA LEU A 9 -7.92 -3.49 1.22
C LEU A 9 -9.15 -2.83 0.59
N ALA A 10 -10.37 -3.25 0.95
CA ALA A 10 -11.62 -2.72 0.42
C ALA A 10 -12.03 -1.35 0.99
N ILE A 11 -11.41 -0.88 2.07
CA ILE A 11 -11.70 0.43 2.65
C ILE A 11 -11.28 1.53 1.67
N ALA A 12 -12.21 2.44 1.36
CA ALA A 12 -11.96 3.54 0.44
C ALA A 12 -11.40 4.80 1.12
N VAL A 13 -11.79 5.05 2.38
CA VAL A 13 -11.36 6.23 3.15
C VAL A 13 -9.93 6.00 3.67
N PRO A 14 -8.97 6.89 3.32
CA PRO A 14 -7.56 6.65 3.65
C PRO A 14 -7.29 6.51 5.14
N GLU A 15 -7.87 7.38 5.97
CA GLU A 15 -7.69 7.39 7.43
C GLU A 15 -8.25 6.11 8.07
N GLU A 16 -9.41 5.63 7.60
CA GLU A 16 -10.00 4.38 8.07
C GLU A 16 -9.15 3.17 7.65
N LYS A 17 -8.59 3.19 6.43
CA LYS A 17 -7.67 2.15 5.96
C LYS A 17 -6.40 2.11 6.82
N VAL A 18 -5.79 3.26 7.10
CA VAL A 18 -4.63 3.38 7.98
C VAL A 18 -4.94 2.81 9.36
N ALA A 19 -6.06 3.21 9.97
CA ALA A 19 -6.49 2.70 11.27
C ALA A 19 -6.71 1.18 11.26
N ALA A 20 -7.34 0.64 10.19
CA ALA A 20 -7.58 -0.79 10.05
C ALA A 20 -6.28 -1.59 9.93
N VAL A 21 -5.28 -1.08 9.19
CA VAL A 21 -3.95 -1.69 9.05
C VAL A 21 -3.22 -1.70 10.38
N GLN A 22 -3.22 -0.57 11.10
CA GLN A 22 -2.57 -0.47 12.40
C GLN A 22 -3.19 -1.43 13.43
N ALA A 23 -4.53 -1.50 13.49
CA ALA A 23 -5.23 -2.44 14.35
C ALA A 23 -4.96 -3.91 13.98
N LEU A 24 -4.88 -4.21 12.67
CA LEU A 24 -4.55 -5.54 12.19
C LEU A 24 -3.12 -5.95 12.56
N TRP A 25 -2.16 -5.03 12.44
CA TRP A 25 -0.78 -5.26 12.87
C TRP A 25 -0.68 -5.52 14.37
N GLN A 26 -1.35 -4.74 15.20
CA GLN A 26 -1.34 -4.94 16.65
C GLN A 26 -1.93 -6.30 17.06
N ALA A 27 -2.94 -6.77 16.33
CA ALA A 27 -3.63 -8.03 16.64
C ALA A 27 -3.03 -9.27 15.94
N HIS A 28 -2.04 -9.14 15.04
CA HIS A 28 -1.66 -10.20 14.10
C HIS A 28 -1.21 -11.49 14.76
N THR A 29 -0.50 -11.42 15.90
CA THR A 29 -0.01 -12.60 16.63
C THR A 29 -1.14 -13.45 17.24
N SER A 30 -2.29 -12.84 17.51
CA SER A 30 -3.47 -13.51 18.07
C SER A 30 -4.46 -14.02 17.02
N LEU A 31 -4.22 -13.69 15.74
CA LEU A 31 -5.14 -14.03 14.65
C LEU A 31 -4.74 -15.35 13.98
N PRO A 32 -5.71 -16.25 13.71
CA PRO A 32 -5.42 -17.45 12.94
C PRO A 32 -4.95 -17.09 11.54
N LEU A 33 -3.96 -17.81 11.06
CA LEU A 33 -3.45 -17.73 9.70
C LEU A 33 -3.76 -19.04 8.96
N ASP A 34 -4.78 -19.00 8.11
CA ASP A 34 -5.05 -20.06 7.14
C ASP A 34 -4.54 -19.61 5.76
N ASN A 35 -3.61 -20.36 5.21
CA ASN A 35 -2.96 -20.04 3.94
C ASN A 35 -3.39 -20.95 2.77
N ARG A 36 -4.34 -21.89 3.00
CA ARG A 36 -4.77 -22.88 2.01
C ARG A 36 -5.63 -22.29 0.91
N GLU A 37 -6.54 -21.39 1.27
CA GLU A 37 -7.48 -20.77 0.33
C GLU A 37 -7.54 -19.26 0.50
N THR A 38 -7.85 -18.54 -0.58
CA THR A 38 -8.10 -17.11 -0.49
C THR A 38 -9.44 -16.87 0.20
N PRO A 39 -9.46 -16.16 1.34
CA PRO A 39 -10.71 -15.88 2.04
C PRO A 39 -11.67 -15.10 1.14
N ALA A 40 -12.92 -15.60 1.06
CA ALA A 40 -13.96 -14.93 0.27
C ALA A 40 -14.30 -13.54 0.85
N LEU A 41 -14.42 -12.57 -0.04
CA LEU A 41 -14.95 -11.25 0.24
C LEU A 41 -16.32 -11.10 -0.45
N PRO A 42 -17.20 -10.19 0.02
CA PRO A 42 -18.41 -9.84 -0.71
C PRO A 42 -18.10 -9.47 -2.17
N VAL A 43 -18.93 -9.97 -3.11
CA VAL A 43 -18.68 -9.87 -4.56
C VAL A 43 -18.75 -8.41 -5.07
N ASP A 44 -19.49 -7.57 -4.37
CA ASP A 44 -19.70 -6.15 -4.71
C ASP A 44 -18.57 -5.22 -4.24
N LEU A 45 -17.60 -5.74 -3.47
CA LEU A 45 -16.48 -4.95 -3.02
C LEU A 45 -15.53 -4.61 -4.17
N LYS A 46 -15.29 -3.31 -4.35
CA LYS A 46 -14.24 -2.83 -5.26
C LYS A 46 -12.88 -2.97 -4.60
N LEU A 47 -11.96 -3.64 -5.28
CA LEU A 47 -10.58 -3.82 -4.81
C LEU A 47 -9.56 -3.21 -5.79
N PRO A 48 -8.64 -2.42 -5.29
CA PRO A 48 -8.58 -1.87 -3.94
C PRO A 48 -9.68 -0.83 -3.72
N GLY A 49 -10.12 -0.64 -2.47
CA GLY A 49 -10.94 0.50 -2.09
C GLY A 49 -10.16 1.79 -2.29
N ARG A 50 -10.76 2.74 -3.02
CA ARG A 50 -10.13 4.02 -3.36
C ARG A 50 -11.07 5.17 -3.05
N PRO A 51 -10.57 6.28 -2.51
CA PRO A 51 -11.35 7.50 -2.37
C PRO A 51 -11.71 8.06 -3.75
N ALA A 52 -12.72 8.94 -3.80
CA ALA A 52 -13.12 9.62 -5.03
C ALA A 52 -12.03 10.54 -5.60
N LYS A 53 -11.14 11.01 -4.75
CA LYS A 53 -9.93 11.79 -5.08
C LYS A 53 -8.72 11.13 -4.43
N PRO A 54 -7.52 11.23 -5.02
CA PRO A 54 -7.14 11.98 -6.22
C PRO A 54 -7.76 11.40 -7.51
N LEU A 55 -7.96 12.27 -8.52
CA LEU A 55 -8.30 11.81 -9.86
C LEU A 55 -7.09 11.10 -10.48
N LEU A 56 -7.29 9.89 -10.94
CA LEU A 56 -6.23 9.09 -11.56
C LEU A 56 -6.14 9.42 -13.04
N LYS A 57 -4.98 9.90 -13.47
CA LYS A 57 -4.68 10.25 -14.86
C LYS A 57 -3.52 9.42 -15.39
N PRO A 58 -3.39 9.26 -16.71
CA PRO A 58 -2.17 8.73 -17.30
C PRO A 58 -0.95 9.56 -16.84
N PRO A 59 0.22 8.94 -16.56
CA PRO A 59 1.39 9.66 -16.01
C PRO A 59 1.77 10.93 -16.79
N LYS A 60 1.66 10.88 -18.13
CA LYS A 60 1.94 12.01 -19.03
C LYS A 60 0.96 13.19 -18.88
N ASN A 61 -0.19 12.97 -18.27
CA ASN A 61 -1.26 13.95 -18.10
C ASN A 61 -1.31 14.54 -16.68
N VAL A 62 -0.45 14.07 -15.77
CA VAL A 62 -0.29 14.66 -14.44
C VAL A 62 0.54 15.93 -14.58
N PRO A 63 0.03 17.09 -14.14
CA PRO A 63 0.77 18.35 -14.27
C PRO A 63 2.09 18.34 -13.51
N THR A 64 3.17 18.70 -14.18
CA THR A 64 4.49 18.91 -13.54
C THR A 64 4.53 20.31 -12.95
N ARG A 65 4.95 20.42 -11.69
CA ARG A 65 5.12 21.68 -10.96
C ARG A 65 6.55 21.81 -10.44
N SER A 66 7.01 23.05 -10.36
CA SER A 66 8.34 23.32 -9.79
C SER A 66 8.33 23.08 -8.29
N PRO A 67 9.18 22.20 -7.73
CA PRO A 67 9.23 21.93 -6.30
C PRO A 67 9.76 23.12 -5.46
N PHE A 68 10.24 24.17 -6.11
CA PHE A 68 10.70 25.40 -5.46
C PHE A 68 9.57 26.37 -5.13
N THR A 69 8.31 26.07 -5.51
CA THR A 69 7.12 26.79 -5.08
C THR A 69 6.39 26.01 -3.98
N GLN A 70 5.65 26.72 -3.13
CA GLN A 70 4.89 26.07 -2.07
C GLN A 70 3.88 25.06 -2.61
N GLU A 71 3.14 25.42 -3.69
CA GLU A 71 2.20 24.51 -4.36
C GLU A 71 2.95 23.32 -4.99
N GLY A 72 4.10 23.54 -5.62
CA GLY A 72 4.86 22.47 -6.25
C GLY A 72 5.45 21.50 -5.23
N LEU A 73 5.90 21.99 -4.07
CA LEU A 73 6.34 21.15 -2.96
C LEU A 73 5.17 20.33 -2.42
N ALA A 74 4.00 20.96 -2.22
CA ALA A 74 2.79 20.25 -1.79
C ALA A 74 2.37 19.17 -2.81
N ALA A 75 2.44 19.46 -4.11
CA ALA A 75 2.15 18.46 -5.15
C ALA A 75 3.14 17.29 -5.15
N LEU A 76 4.42 17.55 -4.89
CA LEU A 76 5.43 16.50 -4.74
C LEU A 76 5.15 15.62 -3.52
N LEU A 77 4.88 16.22 -2.36
CA LEU A 77 4.51 15.48 -1.15
C LEU A 77 3.23 14.67 -1.34
N HIS A 78 2.23 15.23 -2.02
CA HIS A 78 1.01 14.51 -2.38
C HIS A 78 1.30 13.30 -3.28
N ALA A 79 2.20 13.44 -4.26
CA ALA A 79 2.58 12.33 -5.13
C ALA A 79 3.26 11.21 -4.34
N VAL A 80 4.15 11.53 -3.38
CA VAL A 80 4.76 10.53 -2.48
C VAL A 80 3.67 9.90 -1.60
N CYS A 81 2.79 10.69 -1.00
CA CYS A 81 1.66 10.20 -0.21
C CYS A 81 0.80 9.18 -1.00
N HIS A 82 0.59 9.43 -2.31
CA HIS A 82 -0.13 8.51 -3.19
C HIS A 82 0.66 7.21 -3.45
N ILE A 83 1.98 7.27 -3.53
CA ILE A 83 2.83 6.09 -3.63
C ILE A 83 2.66 5.22 -2.38
N GLU A 84 2.73 5.80 -1.18
CA GLU A 84 2.56 5.07 0.07
C GLU A 84 1.16 4.45 0.19
N PHE A 85 0.11 5.18 -0.21
CA PHE A 85 -1.25 4.63 -0.24
C PHE A 85 -1.38 3.42 -1.17
N ASN A 86 -0.74 3.45 -2.34
CA ASN A 86 -0.69 2.29 -3.23
C ASN A 86 0.16 1.15 -2.66
N ALA A 87 1.25 1.46 -1.96
CA ALA A 87 2.08 0.44 -1.30
C ALA A 87 1.29 -0.29 -0.19
N ILE A 88 0.47 0.43 0.59
CA ILE A 88 -0.47 -0.18 1.55
C ILE A 88 -1.41 -1.17 0.82
N ASN A 89 -2.02 -0.73 -0.29
CA ASN A 89 -2.94 -1.57 -1.06
C ASN A 89 -2.26 -2.84 -1.59
N LEU A 90 -1.06 -2.71 -2.16
CA LEU A 90 -0.29 -3.83 -2.69
C LEU A 90 0.12 -4.82 -1.61
N ALA A 91 0.51 -4.33 -0.45
CA ALA A 91 0.91 -5.17 0.68
C ALA A 91 -0.30 -5.92 1.26
N LEU A 92 -1.45 -5.26 1.42
CA LEU A 92 -2.70 -5.90 1.85
C LEU A 92 -3.19 -6.94 0.84
N ASP A 93 -3.09 -6.64 -0.45
CA ASP A 93 -3.41 -7.56 -1.53
C ASP A 93 -2.53 -8.81 -1.49
N ALA A 94 -1.23 -8.65 -1.25
CA ALA A 94 -0.31 -9.78 -1.09
C ALA A 94 -0.70 -10.67 0.09
N VAL A 95 -1.04 -10.10 1.24
CA VAL A 95 -1.49 -10.87 2.42
C VAL A 95 -2.80 -11.61 2.13
N TRP A 96 -3.74 -11.00 1.41
CA TRP A 96 -5.05 -11.60 1.18
C TRP A 96 -5.05 -12.63 0.05
N ARG A 97 -4.45 -12.30 -1.11
CA ARG A 97 -4.64 -13.01 -2.39
C ARG A 97 -3.82 -14.30 -2.50
N PHE A 98 -2.56 -14.28 -2.10
CA PHE A 98 -1.66 -15.41 -2.33
C PHE A 98 -1.90 -16.55 -1.35
N ASN A 99 -2.03 -17.79 -1.89
CA ASN A 99 -2.22 -19.02 -1.14
C ASN A 99 -0.90 -19.78 -1.01
N HIS A 100 -0.84 -20.71 -0.06
CA HIS A 100 0.26 -21.66 0.11
C HIS A 100 1.64 -21.01 0.28
N MET A 101 1.69 -19.75 0.70
CA MET A 101 2.95 -19.09 1.04
C MET A 101 3.35 -19.45 2.51
N PRO A 102 4.65 -19.42 2.83
CA PRO A 102 5.10 -19.57 4.22
C PRO A 102 4.47 -18.49 5.13
N ASP A 103 4.23 -18.82 6.39
CA ASP A 103 3.61 -17.89 7.34
C ASP A 103 4.37 -16.57 7.47
N ALA A 104 5.71 -16.62 7.40
CA ALA A 104 6.56 -15.43 7.39
C ALA A 104 6.25 -14.48 6.23
N PHE A 105 5.81 -14.97 5.07
CA PHE A 105 5.42 -14.13 3.95
C PHE A 105 4.28 -13.20 4.32
N TYR A 106 3.24 -13.73 4.98
CA TYR A 106 2.07 -12.93 5.35
C TYR A 106 2.39 -11.92 6.45
N VAL A 107 3.24 -12.31 7.41
CA VAL A 107 3.68 -11.40 8.47
C VAL A 107 4.57 -10.30 7.92
N ASP A 108 5.49 -10.62 7.02
CA ASP A 108 6.39 -9.64 6.40
C ASP A 108 5.62 -8.64 5.54
N TRP A 109 4.66 -9.09 4.72
CA TRP A 109 3.82 -8.19 3.93
C TRP A 109 2.87 -7.35 4.79
N LEU A 110 2.33 -7.92 5.89
CA LEU A 110 1.51 -7.14 6.82
C LEU A 110 2.34 -6.07 7.53
N ARG A 111 3.62 -6.37 7.86
CA ARG A 111 4.54 -5.37 8.39
C ARG A 111 4.79 -4.25 7.39
N VAL A 112 5.00 -4.57 6.11
CA VAL A 112 5.12 -3.56 5.06
C VAL A 112 3.87 -2.68 5.02
N ALA A 113 2.65 -3.27 5.00
CA ALA A 113 1.43 -2.49 5.03
C ALA A 113 1.36 -1.54 6.25
N TYR A 114 1.81 -2.00 7.40
CA TYR A 114 1.87 -1.19 8.62
C TYR A 114 2.89 -0.04 8.51
N GLU A 115 4.11 -0.31 8.05
CA GLU A 115 5.15 0.72 7.87
C GLU A 115 4.68 1.78 6.86
N GLU A 116 4.12 1.37 5.71
CA GLU A 116 3.60 2.31 4.69
C GLU A 116 2.38 3.09 5.19
N SER A 117 1.56 2.50 6.07
CA SER A 117 0.46 3.24 6.71
C SER A 117 0.95 4.37 7.62
N GLN A 118 2.10 4.19 8.28
CA GLN A 118 2.72 5.23 9.10
C GLN A 118 3.34 6.32 8.22
N HIS A 119 4.00 5.94 7.10
CA HIS A 119 4.56 6.91 6.15
C HIS A 119 3.45 7.76 5.54
N PHE A 120 2.35 7.14 5.10
CA PHE A 120 1.19 7.85 4.59
C PHE A 120 0.64 8.86 5.61
N ASP A 121 0.39 8.43 6.86
CA ASP A 121 -0.18 9.28 7.90
C ASP A 121 0.75 10.49 8.20
N MET A 122 2.06 10.26 8.29
CA MET A 122 3.05 11.31 8.51
C MET A 122 3.05 12.34 7.37
N LEU A 123 3.07 11.87 6.11
CA LEU A 123 3.08 12.73 4.92
C LEU A 123 1.76 13.48 4.77
N HIS A 124 0.63 12.81 5.03
CA HIS A 124 -0.69 13.41 4.96
C HIS A 124 -0.85 14.54 5.99
N ARG A 125 -0.43 14.32 7.24
CA ARG A 125 -0.41 15.38 8.26
C ARG A 125 0.49 16.55 7.88
N HIS A 126 1.65 16.27 7.31
CA HIS A 126 2.54 17.33 6.84
C HIS A 126 1.90 18.14 5.71
N LEU A 127 1.23 17.48 4.78
CA LEU A 127 0.48 18.12 3.69
C LEU A 127 -0.63 19.02 4.25
N GLN A 128 -1.36 18.55 5.28
CA GLN A 128 -2.38 19.34 5.97
C GLN A 128 -1.80 20.59 6.66
N HIS A 129 -0.61 20.51 7.29
CA HIS A 129 0.06 21.67 7.86
C HIS A 129 0.47 22.72 6.80
N MET A 130 0.66 22.28 5.56
CA MET A 130 0.91 23.18 4.43
C MET A 130 -0.37 23.78 3.83
N GLY A 131 -1.56 23.41 4.36
CA GLY A 131 -2.86 23.89 3.87
C GLY A 131 -3.45 23.07 2.71
N TRP A 132 -2.94 21.85 2.46
CA TRP A 132 -3.39 20.95 1.41
C TRP A 132 -3.85 19.62 1.99
N GLN A 133 -4.60 18.84 1.21
CA GLN A 133 -5.06 17.51 1.61
C GLN A 133 -4.72 16.44 0.55
N TYR A 134 -4.68 15.19 0.98
CA TYR A 134 -4.62 14.08 0.05
C TYR A 134 -5.89 14.07 -0.82
N GLY A 135 -5.69 14.14 -2.14
CA GLY A 135 -6.76 14.28 -3.12
C GLY A 135 -6.83 15.66 -3.80
N ASP A 136 -6.10 16.66 -3.31
CA ASP A 136 -6.11 18.01 -3.91
C ASP A 136 -5.36 18.09 -5.24
N PHE A 137 -4.45 17.15 -5.50
CA PHE A 137 -3.74 17.05 -6.78
C PHE A 137 -4.10 15.77 -7.49
N ASP A 138 -4.01 15.77 -8.82
CA ASP A 138 -4.14 14.55 -9.61
C ASP A 138 -2.99 13.59 -9.35
N ALA A 139 -3.24 12.30 -9.51
CA ALA A 139 -2.25 11.25 -9.35
C ALA A 139 -2.26 10.28 -10.54
N HIS A 140 -1.36 9.30 -10.56
CA HIS A 140 -1.38 8.22 -11.53
C HIS A 140 -1.30 6.86 -10.84
N ASP A 141 -1.89 5.86 -11.47
CA ASP A 141 -2.03 4.51 -10.93
C ASP A 141 -0.99 3.52 -11.46
N GLY A 142 0.13 4.03 -11.95
CA GLY A 142 1.15 3.20 -12.60
C GLY A 142 1.68 2.07 -11.75
N LEU A 143 1.81 2.27 -10.44
CA LEU A 143 2.30 1.26 -9.50
C LEU A 143 1.31 0.09 -9.38
N TRP A 144 0.04 0.38 -9.20
CA TRP A 144 -1.02 -0.64 -9.13
C TRP A 144 -1.18 -1.38 -10.46
N GLN A 145 -1.24 -0.65 -11.58
CA GLN A 145 -1.40 -1.22 -12.92
C GLN A 145 -0.27 -2.20 -13.29
N MET A 146 0.95 -1.96 -12.81
CA MET A 146 2.06 -2.91 -13.02
C MET A 146 1.81 -4.25 -12.32
N CYS A 147 1.08 -4.26 -11.22
CA CYS A 147 0.78 -5.45 -10.43
C CYS A 147 -0.50 -6.17 -10.87
N GLU A 148 -1.45 -5.47 -11.51
CA GLU A 148 -2.69 -6.06 -12.05
C GLU A 148 -2.49 -6.86 -13.33
N LYS A 149 -1.45 -6.56 -14.11
CA LYS A 149 -1.19 -7.30 -15.35
C LYS A 149 -0.99 -8.78 -15.03
N PRO A 150 -1.77 -9.71 -15.66
CA PRO A 150 -1.63 -11.13 -15.41
C PRO A 150 -0.19 -11.56 -15.70
N ARG A 151 0.50 -11.94 -14.66
CA ARG A 151 1.88 -12.43 -14.73
C ARG A 151 1.87 -13.90 -14.42
N THR A 152 2.18 -14.68 -15.41
CA THR A 152 2.32 -16.13 -15.40
C THR A 152 3.44 -16.66 -14.50
N THR A 153 3.99 -15.84 -13.58
CA THR A 153 5.06 -16.34 -12.71
C THR A 153 5.04 -15.60 -11.35
N SER A 154 4.73 -16.34 -10.30
CA SER A 154 4.80 -15.98 -8.89
C SER A 154 6.17 -15.44 -8.42
N LEU A 155 7.23 -15.60 -9.21
CA LEU A 155 8.61 -15.21 -8.89
C LEU A 155 8.90 -13.71 -9.01
N ARG A 156 8.08 -12.92 -9.72
CA ARG A 156 8.37 -11.48 -9.93
C ARG A 156 7.82 -10.55 -8.84
N ALA A 157 6.81 -10.96 -8.08
CA ALA A 157 6.37 -10.25 -6.87
C ALA A 157 7.47 -10.21 -5.80
N TRP A 158 8.35 -11.21 -5.80
CA TRP A 158 9.47 -11.31 -4.85
C TRP A 158 10.58 -10.27 -5.05
N HIS A 159 10.73 -9.72 -6.25
CA HIS A 159 11.81 -8.75 -6.54
C HIS A 159 11.50 -7.34 -6.02
N TRP A 160 10.26 -7.07 -5.64
CA TRP A 160 9.81 -5.74 -5.23
C TRP A 160 9.48 -5.62 -3.74
N CYS A 161 9.82 -6.62 -2.93
CA CYS A 161 9.64 -6.54 -1.48
C CYS A 161 10.76 -5.70 -0.86
N PRO A 162 10.47 -4.51 -0.28
CA PRO A 162 11.45 -3.65 0.39
C PRO A 162 12.20 -4.36 1.52
N ALA A 163 11.54 -5.33 2.17
CA ALA A 163 12.12 -6.12 3.26
C ALA A 163 13.38 -6.92 2.86
N ARG A 164 13.58 -7.20 1.57
CA ARG A 164 14.75 -7.94 1.09
C ARG A 164 15.99 -7.07 0.89
N SER A 165 15.80 -5.79 0.60
CA SER A 165 16.92 -4.85 0.41
C SER A 165 17.73 -4.61 1.70
N LYS A 166 17.08 -4.70 2.87
CA LYS A 166 17.74 -4.47 4.17
C LYS A 166 18.47 -5.70 4.75
N ARG A 167 18.22 -6.91 4.21
CA ARG A 167 18.86 -8.15 4.71
C ARG A 167 20.11 -8.59 3.94
N ALA A 168 20.41 -7.96 2.81
CA ALA A 168 21.61 -8.31 2.01
C ALA A 168 22.93 -7.75 2.61
N GLY A 169 22.88 -7.02 3.73
CA GLY A 169 24.01 -6.36 4.34
C GLY A 169 24.67 -7.06 5.53
N SER A 170 24.24 -8.26 5.91
CA SER A 170 24.87 -9.00 7.02
C SER A 170 25.31 -10.39 6.58
N MET A 171 26.41 -10.49 5.84
CA MET A 171 27.22 -11.71 5.84
C MET A 171 28.24 -11.61 6.97
N PRO A 172 28.35 -12.60 7.85
CA PRO A 172 29.44 -12.66 8.80
C PRO A 172 30.73 -12.99 8.04
N HIS A 173 31.76 -12.21 8.25
CA HIS A 173 33.13 -12.56 7.88
C HIS A 173 33.59 -13.71 8.79
N HIS A 174 33.92 -14.83 8.18
CA HIS A 174 34.90 -15.81 8.71
C HIS A 174 36.10 -15.82 7.78
#